data_16e24a371a6d94982ab4fe63974a2352
#
_entry.id   16e24a371a6d94982ab4fe63974a2352
#
_cell.length_a   1.000
_cell.length_b   1.000
_cell.length_c   1.000
_cell.angle_alpha   90.00
_cell.angle_beta   90.00
_cell.angle_gamma   90.00
#
_symmetry.space_group_name_H-M   'P 1'
#
loop_
_entity.id
_entity.type
_entity.pdbx_description
1 polymer ?
#
loop_
_entity_poly.entity_id
_entity_poly.type
_entity_poly.pdbx_seq_one_letter_code
_entity_poly.pdbx_strand_id
1 'polypeptide(L)'
;MNKSTLISLALLSALSASAQRTTQNLRQWQFSRDSISYKAVTIPHDWAINGPFDKKWDLQNVAIVQNGETEKTEKSGRSGALPWIGRGYYKTTVDIKRVPKTAVLEFDGAMADPHVYINGKLAGHWAYGYNAFRVDAAPYLKKGKNEISVSLNNREESSRWYPGGGLYRPVQLVTTADRASINPWGS
;
A
#
# COMPACT_ATOMS: atom_id res chain seq x y z
N MET A 1 -59.18 11.95 3.81
CA MET A 1 -57.86 11.31 3.76
C MET A 1 -57.79 10.35 4.93
N ASN A 2 -57.75 9.05 4.65
CA ASN A 2 -57.84 8.03 5.70
C ASN A 2 -56.51 7.94 6.49
N LYS A 3 -56.62 7.86 7.81
CA LYS A 3 -55.47 7.75 8.74
C LYS A 3 -54.55 6.56 8.41
N SER A 4 -55.08 5.53 7.77
CA SER A 4 -54.34 4.34 7.33
C SER A 4 -53.31 4.62 6.20
N THR A 5 -53.57 5.60 5.32
CA THR A 5 -52.72 5.96 4.19
C THR A 5 -51.48 6.73 4.63
N LEU A 6 -51.59 7.48 5.73
CA LEU A 6 -50.45 8.24 6.30
C LEU A 6 -49.42 7.35 7.01
N ILE A 7 -49.89 6.23 7.61
CA ILE A 7 -48.98 5.27 8.29
C ILE A 7 -48.15 4.47 7.28
N SER A 8 -48.71 4.12 6.12
CA SER A 8 -47.99 3.41 5.06
C SER A 8 -46.90 4.25 4.40
N LEU A 9 -47.09 5.57 4.30
CA LEU A 9 -46.07 6.47 3.73
C LEU A 9 -44.91 6.74 4.68
N ALA A 10 -45.13 6.69 5.99
CA ALA A 10 -44.11 6.87 7.02
C ALA A 10 -43.16 5.65 7.16
N LEU A 11 -43.67 4.43 6.84
CA LEU A 11 -42.82 3.23 6.88
C LEU A 11 -41.87 3.06 5.68
N LEU A 12 -42.17 3.66 4.53
CA LEU A 12 -41.29 3.58 3.34
C LEU A 12 -40.09 4.53 3.41
N SER A 13 -40.09 5.53 4.27
CA SER A 13 -39.00 6.49 4.41
C SER A 13 -37.89 6.05 5.37
N ALA A 14 -38.04 4.93 6.06
CA ALA A 14 -37.12 4.46 7.09
C ALA A 14 -36.04 3.45 6.54
N LEU A 15 -36.05 3.11 5.26
CA LEU A 15 -35.25 2.00 4.72
C LEU A 15 -34.03 2.43 3.88
N SER A 16 -33.64 3.69 3.89
CA SER A 16 -32.41 4.12 3.22
C SER A 16 -31.26 4.42 4.21
N ALA A 17 -30.98 3.46 5.11
CA ALA A 17 -29.68 3.43 5.77
C ALA A 17 -28.65 2.87 4.77
N SER A 18 -28.20 3.70 3.82
CA SER A 18 -27.09 3.33 2.96
C SER A 18 -25.85 3.15 3.82
N ALA A 19 -25.23 1.98 3.75
CA ALA A 19 -23.93 1.72 4.36
C ALA A 19 -22.91 2.73 3.79
N GLN A 20 -22.62 3.79 4.56
CA GLN A 20 -21.75 4.87 4.10
C GLN A 20 -20.32 4.36 4.10
N ARG A 21 -19.80 4.07 2.90
CA ARG A 21 -18.39 3.81 2.65
C ARG A 21 -17.65 5.14 2.60
N THR A 22 -16.59 5.26 3.37
CA THR A 22 -15.67 6.41 3.34
C THR A 22 -14.31 5.94 2.88
N THR A 23 -13.73 6.65 1.92
CA THR A 23 -12.38 6.40 1.41
C THR A 23 -11.50 7.60 1.72
N GLN A 24 -10.40 7.36 2.41
CA GLN A 24 -9.38 8.35 2.72
C GLN A 24 -8.10 8.01 1.96
N ASN A 25 -7.65 8.88 1.06
CA ASN A 25 -6.37 8.76 0.37
C ASN A 25 -5.23 9.12 1.33
N LEU A 26 -4.30 8.21 1.55
CA LEU A 26 -3.13 8.40 2.40
C LEU A 26 -1.95 8.86 1.54
N ARG A 27 -1.86 10.16 1.27
CA ARG A 27 -0.84 10.71 0.36
C ARG A 27 0.44 11.16 1.07
N GLN A 28 0.35 11.60 2.32
CA GLN A 28 1.47 12.14 3.07
C GLN A 28 2.09 11.06 3.94
N TRP A 29 3.37 10.80 3.71
CA TRP A 29 4.13 9.78 4.43
C TRP A 29 5.49 10.33 4.85
N GLN A 30 6.14 9.61 5.73
CA GLN A 30 7.55 9.74 6.03
C GLN A 30 8.26 8.50 5.50
N PHE A 31 9.41 8.69 4.88
CA PHE A 31 10.22 7.63 4.28
C PHE A 31 11.63 7.61 4.88
N SER A 32 12.18 6.42 5.08
CA SER A 32 13.53 6.17 5.53
C SER A 32 14.14 4.93 4.85
N ARG A 33 15.47 4.92 4.70
CA ARG A 33 16.25 3.75 4.26
C ARG A 33 16.86 2.98 5.43
N ASP A 34 17.00 3.61 6.57
CA ASP A 34 17.66 3.10 7.78
C ASP A 34 16.70 2.87 8.95
N SER A 35 15.41 3.14 8.78
CA SER A 35 14.37 3.13 9.81
C SER A 35 14.56 4.14 10.97
N ILE A 36 15.51 5.05 10.85
CA ILE A 36 15.87 6.06 11.87
C ILE A 36 15.62 7.46 11.33
N SER A 37 16.22 7.77 10.19
CA SER A 37 16.22 9.10 9.57
C SER A 37 15.08 9.24 8.57
N TYR A 38 13.96 9.78 9.02
CA TYR A 38 12.76 9.92 8.20
C TYR A 38 12.65 11.31 7.56
N LYS A 39 12.25 11.34 6.30
CA LYS A 39 11.91 12.57 5.56
C LYS A 39 10.48 12.50 5.02
N ALA A 40 9.81 13.65 4.93
CA ALA A 40 8.46 13.75 4.37
C ALA A 40 8.48 13.42 2.87
N VAL A 41 7.52 12.61 2.42
CA VAL A 41 7.31 12.26 1.03
C VAL A 41 5.81 12.23 0.71
N THR A 42 5.48 12.44 -0.55
CA THR A 42 4.12 12.26 -1.07
C THR A 42 4.10 11.01 -1.93
N ILE A 43 3.16 10.11 -1.68
CA ILE A 43 2.98 8.94 -2.56
C ILE A 43 2.00 9.25 -3.71
N PRO A 44 2.20 8.66 -4.89
CA PRO A 44 3.21 7.65 -5.27
C PRO A 44 4.65 8.13 -5.08
N HIS A 45 5.51 7.27 -4.50
CA HIS A 45 6.91 7.56 -4.23
C HIS A 45 7.77 6.33 -4.55
N ASP A 46 8.79 6.56 -5.36
CA ASP A 46 9.83 5.60 -5.67
C ASP A 46 11.17 6.16 -5.18
N TRP A 47 11.84 5.43 -4.29
CA TRP A 47 13.08 5.93 -3.68
C TRP A 47 14.29 5.92 -4.59
N ALA A 48 14.21 5.23 -5.73
CA ALA A 48 15.35 4.99 -6.59
C ALA A 48 15.35 5.84 -7.86
N ILE A 49 14.19 6.29 -8.32
CA ILE A 49 14.00 6.89 -9.66
C ILE A 49 14.85 8.15 -9.90
N ASN A 50 15.22 8.85 -8.85
CA ASN A 50 16.03 10.07 -8.92
C ASN A 50 17.54 9.80 -8.70
N GLY A 51 17.98 8.53 -8.69
CA GLY A 51 19.37 8.19 -8.45
C GLY A 51 19.78 8.17 -6.97
N PRO A 52 21.06 8.24 -6.67
CA PRO A 52 22.19 8.43 -7.59
C PRO A 52 22.41 7.23 -8.51
N PHE A 53 22.69 7.51 -9.79
CA PHE A 53 23.05 6.47 -10.76
C PHE A 53 24.49 6.01 -10.51
N ASP A 54 24.69 4.70 -10.33
CA ASP A 54 26.02 4.12 -10.12
C ASP A 54 26.05 2.71 -10.70
N LYS A 55 27.12 2.37 -11.42
CA LYS A 55 27.32 1.03 -12.01
C LYS A 55 27.26 -0.10 -10.98
N LYS A 56 27.62 0.17 -9.72
CA LYS A 56 27.51 -0.81 -8.64
C LYS A 56 26.07 -1.27 -8.36
N TRP A 57 25.06 -0.48 -8.77
CA TRP A 57 23.65 -0.83 -8.64
C TRP A 57 23.12 -1.66 -9.80
N ASP A 58 23.89 -1.75 -10.88
CA ASP A 58 23.54 -2.53 -12.07
C ASP A 58 23.93 -4.01 -11.90
N LEU A 59 23.62 -4.55 -10.75
CA LEU A 59 23.94 -5.91 -10.32
C LEU A 59 22.95 -6.91 -10.91
N GLN A 60 22.99 -7.10 -12.23
CA GLN A 60 22.37 -8.29 -12.80
C GLN A 60 23.34 -9.47 -12.80
N ASN A 61 23.14 -10.32 -11.81
CA ASN A 61 23.94 -11.52 -11.63
C ASN A 61 23.48 -12.72 -12.49
N VAL A 62 22.64 -12.52 -13.48
CA VAL A 62 22.12 -13.61 -14.33
C VAL A 62 22.67 -13.42 -15.75
N ALA A 63 23.49 -14.34 -16.20
CA ALA A 63 23.86 -14.47 -17.61
C ALA A 63 22.59 -14.74 -18.44
N ILE A 64 22.40 -13.98 -19.53
CA ILE A 64 21.29 -14.20 -20.45
C ILE A 64 21.83 -14.85 -21.71
N VAL A 65 21.76 -16.16 -21.71
CA VAL A 65 22.26 -17.03 -22.80
C VAL A 65 21.73 -16.58 -24.18
N GLN A 66 20.51 -16.11 -24.26
CA GLN A 66 19.92 -15.64 -25.52
C GLN A 66 20.55 -14.38 -26.09
N ASN A 67 21.35 -13.66 -25.32
CA ASN A 67 22.15 -12.52 -25.80
C ASN A 67 23.60 -12.89 -26.00
N GLY A 68 23.99 -14.17 -25.92
CA GLY A 68 25.37 -14.64 -26.02
C GLY A 68 26.20 -14.40 -24.77
N GLU A 69 25.62 -13.95 -23.67
CA GLU A 69 26.31 -13.74 -22.40
C GLU A 69 26.47 -15.09 -21.70
N THR A 70 27.69 -15.45 -21.32
CA THR A 70 27.97 -16.70 -20.59
C THR A 70 28.31 -16.46 -19.13
N GLU A 71 28.55 -15.21 -18.75
CA GLU A 71 28.94 -14.81 -17.39
C GLU A 71 28.10 -13.65 -16.88
N LYS A 72 27.97 -13.58 -15.56
CA LYS A 72 27.38 -12.42 -14.88
C LYS A 72 28.24 -11.18 -15.20
N THR A 73 27.62 -10.16 -15.76
CA THR A 73 28.30 -8.90 -16.05
C THR A 73 27.66 -7.73 -15.33
N GLU A 74 28.50 -6.85 -14.77
CA GLU A 74 28.11 -5.55 -14.24
C GLU A 74 27.55 -4.60 -15.32
N LYS A 75 27.60 -5.02 -16.57
CA LYS A 75 27.34 -4.20 -17.76
C LYS A 75 26.00 -4.50 -18.40
N SER A 76 25.09 -5.25 -17.73
CA SER A 76 23.81 -5.62 -18.36
C SER A 76 22.90 -4.43 -18.64
N GLY A 77 23.10 -3.28 -17.97
CA GLY A 77 22.37 -2.04 -18.21
C GLY A 77 20.87 -2.12 -17.95
N ARG A 78 20.39 -3.20 -17.34
CA ARG A 78 18.97 -3.53 -17.26
C ARG A 78 18.28 -2.99 -16.02
N SER A 79 19.03 -2.72 -14.96
CA SER A 79 18.54 -2.11 -13.75
C SER A 79 18.53 -0.58 -13.80
N GLY A 80 19.07 0.00 -14.89
CA GLY A 80 19.21 1.45 -15.05
C GLY A 80 20.22 2.06 -14.09
N ALA A 81 21.10 1.27 -13.48
CA ALA A 81 22.07 1.70 -12.47
C ALA A 81 21.43 2.48 -11.29
N LEU A 82 20.17 2.16 -10.96
CA LEU A 82 19.37 2.81 -9.92
C LEU A 82 19.46 2.08 -8.57
N PRO A 83 19.49 2.81 -7.43
CA PRO A 83 19.65 2.23 -6.09
C PRO A 83 18.34 1.63 -5.54
N TRP A 84 17.71 0.72 -6.28
CA TRP A 84 16.43 0.12 -5.94
C TRP A 84 16.52 -1.03 -4.93
N ILE A 85 17.69 -1.67 -4.81
CA ILE A 85 17.92 -2.80 -3.91
C ILE A 85 17.94 -2.36 -2.45
N GLY A 86 17.47 -3.23 -1.58
CA GLY A 86 17.49 -3.06 -0.15
C GLY A 86 16.13 -2.68 0.46
N ARG A 87 16.16 -2.22 1.70
CA ARG A 87 14.95 -1.93 2.49
C ARG A 87 14.52 -0.47 2.39
N GLY A 88 13.21 -0.27 2.45
CA GLY A 88 12.58 1.02 2.60
C GLY A 88 11.50 0.98 3.67
N TYR A 89 11.37 2.05 4.44
CA TYR A 89 10.44 2.14 5.56
C TYR A 89 9.56 3.37 5.38
N TYR A 90 8.26 3.18 5.45
CA TYR A 90 7.27 4.24 5.36
C TYR A 90 6.45 4.29 6.63
N LYS A 91 6.06 5.49 7.06
CA LYS A 91 5.08 5.67 8.13
C LYS A 91 4.19 6.87 7.89
N THR A 92 2.93 6.74 8.28
CA THR A 92 1.95 7.83 8.28
C THR A 92 1.04 7.71 9.49
N THR A 93 0.21 8.72 9.73
CA THR A 93 -0.77 8.70 10.81
C THR A 93 -2.15 9.02 10.28
N VAL A 94 -3.15 8.34 10.81
CA VAL A 94 -4.56 8.62 10.57
C VAL A 94 -5.27 8.88 11.91
N ASP A 95 -6.22 9.82 11.90
CA ASP A 95 -7.05 10.10 13.09
C ASP A 95 -8.43 9.46 12.92
N ILE A 96 -8.79 8.58 13.85
CA ILE A 96 -10.03 7.82 13.84
C ILE A 96 -10.97 8.39 14.90
N LYS A 97 -11.97 9.14 14.47
CA LYS A 97 -12.98 9.73 15.40
C LYS A 97 -13.81 8.66 16.10
N ARG A 98 -14.22 7.63 15.37
CA ARG A 98 -14.97 6.47 15.85
C ARG A 98 -14.43 5.22 15.18
N VAL A 99 -14.10 4.20 15.97
CA VAL A 99 -13.60 2.92 15.43
C VAL A 99 -14.66 2.33 14.48
N PRO A 100 -14.32 2.13 13.20
CA PRO A 100 -15.26 1.60 12.22
C PRO A 100 -15.50 0.11 12.45
N LYS A 101 -16.62 -0.41 11.99
CA LYS A 101 -16.91 -1.85 12.03
C LYS A 101 -16.08 -2.64 11.04
N THR A 102 -15.80 -2.03 9.88
CA THR A 102 -14.86 -2.55 8.89
C THR A 102 -13.90 -1.46 8.46
N ALA A 103 -12.66 -1.81 8.31
CA ALA A 103 -11.62 -0.93 7.81
C ALA A 103 -10.61 -1.75 7.02
N VAL A 104 -10.31 -1.31 5.81
CA VAL A 104 -9.36 -1.98 4.92
C VAL A 104 -8.34 -0.97 4.44
N LEU A 105 -7.06 -1.28 4.57
CA LEU A 105 -6.01 -0.59 3.83
C LEU A 105 -5.89 -1.24 2.45
N GLU A 106 -6.12 -0.45 1.41
CA GLU A 106 -5.97 -0.85 0.02
C GLU A 106 -4.68 -0.26 -0.52
N PHE A 107 -3.81 -1.12 -1.03
CA PHE A 107 -2.57 -0.77 -1.70
C PHE A 107 -2.72 -1.13 -3.18
N ASP A 108 -2.59 -0.17 -4.07
CA ASP A 108 -2.63 -0.44 -5.51
C ASP A 108 -1.34 -1.10 -6.02
N GLY A 109 -0.29 -1.06 -5.21
CA GLY A 109 0.99 -1.73 -5.41
C GLY A 109 2.07 -1.18 -4.50
N ALA A 110 2.99 -2.05 -4.06
CA ALA A 110 4.12 -1.71 -3.21
C ALA A 110 5.32 -2.61 -3.53
N MET A 111 6.44 -2.05 -3.93
CA MET A 111 7.60 -2.79 -4.42
C MET A 111 8.74 -2.78 -3.40
N ALA A 112 9.03 -3.94 -2.87
CA ALA A 112 8.37 -5.24 -2.90
C ALA A 112 8.31 -5.82 -1.50
N ASP A 113 7.66 -6.97 -1.34
CA ASP A 113 7.59 -7.71 -0.07
C ASP A 113 7.09 -6.85 1.11
N PRO A 114 5.96 -6.09 0.94
CA PRO A 114 5.45 -5.21 1.98
C PRO A 114 4.97 -5.97 3.22
N HIS A 115 5.47 -5.55 4.38
CA HIS A 115 4.93 -5.88 5.67
C HIS A 115 4.27 -4.63 6.25
N VAL A 116 2.98 -4.72 6.51
CA VAL A 116 2.15 -3.60 6.97
C VAL A 116 1.88 -3.74 8.46
N TYR A 117 2.18 -2.69 9.21
CA TYR A 117 1.95 -2.63 10.65
C TYR A 117 0.97 -1.50 10.97
N ILE A 118 0.12 -1.72 11.96
CA ILE A 118 -0.78 -0.71 12.50
C ILE A 118 -0.56 -0.67 14.02
N ASN A 119 -0.21 0.50 14.53
CA ASN A 119 0.12 0.69 15.95
C ASN A 119 1.18 -0.31 16.45
N GLY A 120 2.19 -0.61 15.61
CA GLY A 120 3.29 -1.53 15.91
C GLY A 120 2.96 -3.03 15.79
N LYS A 121 1.71 -3.39 15.46
CA LYS A 121 1.31 -4.79 15.27
C LYS A 121 1.29 -5.13 13.78
N LEU A 122 1.84 -6.28 13.39
CA LEU A 122 1.77 -6.79 12.03
C LEU A 122 0.31 -7.04 11.65
N ALA A 123 -0.20 -6.30 10.69
CA ALA A 123 -1.57 -6.40 10.21
C ALA A 123 -1.68 -7.19 8.90
N GLY A 124 -0.63 -7.19 8.07
CA GLY A 124 -0.62 -7.94 6.82
C GLY A 124 0.73 -7.98 6.14
N HIS A 125 0.85 -8.89 5.20
CA HIS A 125 2.02 -9.11 4.35
C HIS A 125 1.58 -9.48 2.94
N TRP A 126 2.33 -9.03 1.92
CA TRP A 126 2.11 -9.39 0.53
C TRP A 126 3.44 -9.56 -0.20
N ALA A 127 3.66 -10.69 -0.84
CA ALA A 127 4.97 -11.00 -1.41
C ALA A 127 5.26 -10.30 -2.75
N TYR A 128 4.21 -10.09 -3.57
CA TYR A 128 4.38 -9.64 -4.96
C TYR A 128 4.14 -8.14 -5.14
N GLY A 129 5.11 -7.44 -5.71
CA GLY A 129 5.11 -5.98 -5.75
C GLY A 129 4.18 -5.34 -6.78
N TYR A 130 3.75 -6.06 -7.82
CA TYR A 130 2.99 -5.48 -8.93
C TYR A 130 1.47 -5.53 -8.77
N ASN A 131 0.95 -6.40 -7.89
CA ASN A 131 -0.47 -6.54 -7.66
C ASN A 131 -0.97 -5.59 -6.59
N ALA A 132 -2.22 -5.16 -6.73
CA ALA A 132 -2.96 -4.57 -5.63
C ALA A 132 -3.24 -5.62 -4.54
N PHE A 133 -3.23 -5.17 -3.29
CA PHE A 133 -3.54 -6.02 -2.14
C PHE A 133 -4.27 -5.25 -1.04
N ARG A 134 -4.81 -5.98 -0.09
CA ARG A 134 -5.61 -5.44 1.01
C ARG A 134 -5.16 -5.99 2.34
N VAL A 135 -5.29 -5.15 3.36
CA VAL A 135 -5.03 -5.50 4.75
C VAL A 135 -6.24 -5.13 5.59
N ASP A 136 -6.79 -6.09 6.35
CA ASP A 136 -7.83 -5.78 7.32
C ASP A 136 -7.24 -4.94 8.45
N ALA A 137 -7.68 -3.69 8.54
CA ALA A 137 -7.19 -2.71 9.50
C ALA A 137 -8.07 -2.63 10.76
N ALA A 138 -9.33 -3.05 10.68
CA ALA A 138 -10.30 -2.87 11.76
C ALA A 138 -9.84 -3.41 13.12
N PRO A 139 -9.22 -4.62 13.23
CA PRO A 139 -8.77 -5.16 14.51
C PRO A 139 -7.64 -4.37 15.19
N TYR A 140 -6.94 -3.52 14.44
CA TYR A 140 -5.75 -2.81 14.89
C TYR A 140 -5.99 -1.32 15.17
N LEU A 141 -7.12 -0.76 14.67
CA LEU A 141 -7.44 0.65 14.83
C LEU A 141 -8.03 0.94 16.22
N LYS A 142 -7.68 2.11 16.73
CA LYS A 142 -8.24 2.68 17.98
C LYS A 142 -8.75 4.10 17.72
N LYS A 143 -9.58 4.61 18.62
CA LYS A 143 -10.01 6.02 18.59
C LYS A 143 -8.79 6.94 18.75
N GLY A 144 -8.76 8.02 18.01
CA GLY A 144 -7.67 8.99 17.98
C GLY A 144 -6.58 8.61 16.98
N LYS A 145 -5.35 9.02 17.24
CA LYS A 145 -4.21 8.86 16.36
C LYS A 145 -3.76 7.40 16.26
N ASN A 146 -3.63 6.92 15.03
CA ASN A 146 -3.12 5.60 14.69
C ASN A 146 -1.92 5.76 13.76
N GLU A 147 -0.83 5.04 14.03
CA GLU A 147 0.30 4.93 13.13
C GLU A 147 0.10 3.74 12.18
N ILE A 148 0.34 3.98 10.91
CA ILE A 148 0.46 2.95 9.88
C ILE A 148 1.89 2.97 9.39
N SER A 149 2.58 1.84 9.44
CA SER A 149 3.94 1.71 8.93
C SER A 149 4.07 0.53 7.98
N VAL A 150 4.94 0.69 6.98
CA VAL A 150 5.19 -0.31 5.94
C VAL A 150 6.68 -0.48 5.77
N SER A 151 7.16 -1.70 5.89
CA SER A 151 8.53 -2.06 5.48
C SER A 151 8.49 -2.80 4.15
N LEU A 152 9.41 -2.44 3.26
CA LEU A 152 9.58 -3.01 1.93
C LEU A 152 10.97 -3.60 1.82
N ASN A 153 11.15 -4.64 1.02
CA ASN A 153 12.43 -5.27 0.81
C ASN A 153 12.62 -5.69 -0.65
N ASN A 154 13.37 -4.89 -1.40
CA ASN A 154 13.81 -5.26 -2.74
C ASN A 154 15.11 -6.08 -2.63
N ARG A 155 15.02 -7.34 -3.01
CA ARG A 155 16.17 -8.27 -2.94
C ARG A 155 17.00 -8.18 -4.20
N GLU A 156 18.30 -8.42 -4.06
CA GLU A 156 19.17 -8.69 -5.19
C GLU A 156 18.64 -9.88 -6.00
N GLU A 157 18.92 -9.90 -7.29
CA GLU A 157 18.56 -10.99 -8.22
C GLU A 157 17.02 -11.25 -8.32
N SER A 158 16.19 -10.38 -7.77
CA SER A 158 14.73 -10.54 -7.79
C SER A 158 14.08 -10.05 -9.10
N SER A 159 14.82 -9.31 -9.94
CA SER A 159 14.34 -8.78 -11.21
C SER A 159 15.47 -8.66 -12.23
N ARG A 160 15.12 -8.77 -13.52
CA ARG A 160 16.04 -8.59 -14.66
C ARG A 160 16.19 -7.13 -15.09
N TRP A 161 15.34 -6.25 -14.60
CA TRP A 161 15.31 -4.83 -14.92
C TRP A 161 14.89 -4.05 -13.68
N TYR A 162 14.90 -2.74 -13.79
CA TYR A 162 14.42 -1.87 -12.73
C TYR A 162 12.92 -2.12 -12.43
N PRO A 163 12.56 -2.66 -11.26
CA PRO A 163 11.17 -3.00 -10.94
C PRO A 163 10.40 -1.88 -10.25
N GLY A 164 11.06 -0.78 -9.90
CA GLY A 164 10.57 0.22 -8.98
C GLY A 164 11.01 -0.03 -7.54
N GLY A 165 10.76 0.92 -6.66
CA GLY A 165 11.09 0.81 -5.23
C GLY A 165 10.22 1.72 -4.38
N GLY A 166 9.31 1.16 -3.58
CA GLY A 166 8.53 1.96 -2.67
C GLY A 166 7.02 1.78 -2.76
N LEU A 167 6.31 2.71 -2.16
CA LEU A 167 4.86 2.89 -2.34
C LEU A 167 4.63 3.66 -3.65
N TYR A 168 4.86 2.98 -4.76
CA TYR A 168 4.85 3.59 -6.09
C TYR A 168 3.45 3.76 -6.68
N ARG A 169 2.43 3.33 -5.95
CA ARG A 169 1.00 3.50 -6.27
C ARG A 169 0.22 4.01 -5.06
N PRO A 170 -1.04 4.46 -5.27
CA PRO A 170 -1.88 4.96 -4.18
C PRO A 170 -2.09 3.97 -3.04
N VAL A 171 -2.27 4.52 -1.84
CA VAL A 171 -2.72 3.79 -0.65
C VAL A 171 -3.95 4.48 -0.10
N GLN A 172 -4.98 3.71 0.24
CA GLN A 172 -6.26 4.20 0.74
C GLN A 172 -6.68 3.47 2.01
N LEU A 173 -7.28 4.20 2.94
CA LEU A 173 -8.03 3.62 4.04
C LEU A 173 -9.52 3.70 3.72
N VAL A 174 -10.13 2.54 3.56
CA VAL A 174 -11.56 2.39 3.29
C VAL A 174 -12.26 1.92 4.54
N THR A 175 -13.27 2.65 5.00
CA THR A 175 -14.03 2.32 6.21
C THR A 175 -15.52 2.28 5.92
N THR A 176 -16.25 1.43 6.64
CA THR A 176 -17.69 1.42 6.63
C THR A 176 -18.25 1.47 8.06
N ALA A 177 -19.37 2.17 8.23
CA ALA A 177 -20.05 2.26 9.51
C ALA A 177 -20.77 0.94 9.84
N ASP A 178 -21.22 0.21 8.84
CA ASP A 178 -21.99 -1.02 8.95
C ASP A 178 -21.20 -2.24 8.48
N ARG A 179 -21.61 -3.43 8.98
CA ARG A 179 -20.98 -4.71 8.56
C ARG A 179 -21.35 -5.12 7.14
N ALA A 180 -22.52 -4.67 6.65
CA ALA A 180 -22.96 -4.97 5.29
C ALA A 180 -22.41 -3.91 4.33
N SER A 181 -21.43 -4.25 3.57
CA SER A 181 -20.94 -3.47 2.43
C SER A 181 -20.60 -4.41 1.29
N ILE A 182 -20.89 -3.97 0.06
CA ILE A 182 -20.45 -4.71 -1.12
C ILE A 182 -18.95 -4.65 -1.17
N ASN A 183 -18.30 -5.82 -1.14
CA ASN A 183 -16.87 -5.91 -1.35
C ASN A 183 -16.58 -5.56 -2.83
N PRO A 184 -15.84 -4.48 -3.15
CA PRO A 184 -15.61 -4.09 -4.53
C PRO A 184 -14.79 -5.11 -5.34
N TRP A 185 -14.17 -6.09 -4.68
CA TRP A 185 -13.37 -7.15 -5.28
C TRP A 185 -13.97 -8.54 -5.05
N GLY A 186 -15.07 -8.63 -4.36
CA GLY A 186 -15.76 -9.87 -4.08
C GLY A 186 -16.93 -10.02 -5.04
N SER A 187 -16.93 -11.07 -5.79
CA SER A 187 -18.11 -11.66 -6.40
C SER A 187 -18.76 -12.59 -5.39
#